data_35f725962bdf7f9e78c9683b7c053894
#
_entry.id   35f725962bdf7f9e78c9683b7c053894
#
_cell.length_a   1.000
_cell.length_b   1.000
_cell.length_c   1.000
_cell.angle_alpha   90.00
_cell.angle_beta   90.00
_cell.angle_gamma   90.00
#
_symmetry.space_group_name_H-M   'P 1'
#
loop_
_entity.id
_entity.type
_entity.pdbx_description
1 polymer ?
#
loop_
_entity_poly.entity_id
_entity_poly.type
_entity_poly.pdbx_seq_one_letter_code
_entity_poly.pdbx_strand_id
1 'polypeptide(L)'
;HVQKGGDYRESFQPAPVAPDHLKEAQMMAAKVTEALTGAGIWGVEFFLSNENGVYFSELSPRPHDTGMVTLAGTQNLNEFELHCRAVLGLPIPEITQERMGASAVILSPIASKEAPNYRGEEEVCKYTNTYLRIFGKPYTKVNRRMGVVVSYAPNGSDLDALRDKCKEAASKVEVY
;
A
#
# COMPACT_ATOMS: atom_id res chain seq x y z
N HIS A 1 5.78 1.05 -5.40
CA HIS A 1 5.96 1.66 -4.09
C HIS A 1 7.34 2.31 -3.96
N VAL A 2 7.52 3.15 -2.97
CA VAL A 2 8.78 3.81 -2.66
C VAL A 2 9.26 3.38 -1.28
N GLN A 3 10.54 3.05 -1.19
CA GLN A 3 11.23 2.72 0.06
C GLN A 3 12.32 3.76 0.38
N LYS A 4 12.63 3.95 1.65
CA LYS A 4 13.77 4.74 2.11
C LYS A 4 14.46 3.99 3.24
N GLY A 5 15.73 3.64 3.03
CA GLY A 5 16.48 2.83 3.99
C GLY A 5 15.90 1.42 4.23
N GLY A 6 15.30 0.82 3.19
CA GLY A 6 14.64 -0.49 3.27
C GLY A 6 13.20 -0.46 3.81
N ASP A 7 12.73 0.71 4.29
CA ASP A 7 11.38 0.83 4.82
C ASP A 7 10.41 1.41 3.81
N TYR A 8 9.21 0.83 3.73
CA TYR A 8 8.07 1.36 2.97
C TYR A 8 7.74 2.80 3.37
N ARG A 9 7.49 3.66 2.39
CA ARG A 9 7.10 5.07 2.58
C ARG A 9 5.80 5.45 1.92
N GLU A 10 5.60 5.03 0.69
CA GLU A 10 4.40 5.31 -0.11
C GLU A 10 4.16 4.21 -1.13
N SER A 11 2.90 4.01 -1.52
CA SER A 11 2.53 3.26 -2.71
C SER A 11 1.46 4.00 -3.51
N PHE A 12 1.34 3.66 -4.77
CA PHE A 12 0.39 4.29 -5.68
C PHE A 12 -0.03 3.31 -6.76
N GLN A 13 -1.26 3.48 -7.22
CA GLN A 13 -1.90 2.63 -8.22
C GLN A 13 -2.72 3.52 -9.19
N PRO A 14 -2.55 3.35 -10.52
CA PRO A 14 -1.65 2.42 -11.19
C PRO A 14 -0.18 2.82 -11.05
N ALA A 15 0.72 1.83 -11.11
CA ALA A 15 2.15 2.10 -11.21
C ALA A 15 2.53 2.36 -12.68
N PRO A 16 3.40 3.33 -12.98
CA PRO A 16 3.88 3.59 -14.33
C PRO A 16 4.94 2.53 -14.72
N VAL A 17 4.47 1.33 -15.04
CA VAL A 17 5.31 0.19 -15.43
C VAL A 17 5.11 -0.12 -16.91
N ALA A 18 6.21 -0.37 -17.65
CA ALA A 18 6.12 -0.79 -19.03
C ALA A 18 5.32 -2.10 -19.16
N PRO A 19 4.44 -2.24 -20.16
CA PRO A 19 3.56 -3.41 -20.29
C PRO A 19 4.32 -4.76 -20.29
N ASP A 20 5.49 -4.82 -20.93
CA ASP A 20 6.30 -6.04 -20.96
C ASP A 20 6.85 -6.40 -19.58
N HIS A 21 7.35 -5.42 -18.83
CA HIS A 21 7.80 -5.64 -17.44
C HIS A 21 6.65 -6.04 -16.52
N LEU A 22 5.48 -5.45 -16.70
CA LEU A 22 4.29 -5.84 -15.93
C LEU A 22 3.91 -7.30 -16.20
N LYS A 23 3.88 -7.70 -17.47
CA LYS A 23 3.59 -9.09 -17.89
C LYS A 23 4.61 -10.08 -17.31
N GLU A 24 5.90 -9.73 -17.37
CA GLU A 24 6.99 -10.55 -16.82
C GLU A 24 6.83 -10.71 -15.29
N ALA A 25 6.59 -9.61 -14.55
CA ALA A 25 6.35 -9.64 -13.12
C ALA A 25 5.13 -10.51 -12.75
N GLN A 26 4.02 -10.39 -13.50
CA GLN A 26 2.83 -11.22 -13.31
C GLN A 26 3.10 -12.70 -13.54
N MET A 27 3.87 -13.07 -14.57
CA MET A 27 4.26 -14.46 -14.83
C MET A 27 5.14 -15.03 -13.70
N MET A 28 6.09 -14.24 -13.20
CA MET A 28 6.94 -14.64 -12.07
C MET A 28 6.10 -14.80 -10.78
N ALA A 29 5.20 -13.86 -10.50
CA ALA A 29 4.29 -13.94 -9.36
C ALA A 29 3.42 -15.19 -9.42
N ALA A 30 2.79 -15.48 -10.56
CA ALA A 30 1.98 -16.68 -10.74
C ALA A 30 2.80 -17.96 -10.50
N LYS A 31 4.00 -18.05 -11.07
CA LYS A 31 4.89 -19.22 -10.92
C LYS A 31 5.29 -19.48 -9.47
N VAL A 32 5.64 -18.43 -8.73
CA VAL A 32 6.08 -18.61 -7.33
C VAL A 32 4.91 -18.92 -6.40
N THR A 33 3.76 -18.29 -6.58
CA THR A 33 2.57 -18.56 -5.75
C THR A 33 1.98 -19.94 -6.02
N GLU A 34 1.99 -20.41 -7.27
CA GLU A 34 1.59 -21.78 -7.63
C GLU A 34 2.49 -22.82 -6.97
N ALA A 35 3.81 -22.60 -6.96
CA ALA A 35 4.76 -23.53 -6.32
C ALA A 35 4.62 -23.63 -4.80
N LEU A 36 4.18 -22.53 -4.16
CA LEU A 36 3.99 -22.50 -2.71
C LEU A 36 2.67 -23.10 -2.22
N THR A 37 1.69 -23.23 -3.11
CA THR A 37 0.34 -23.72 -2.80
C THR A 37 -0.38 -22.91 -1.70
N GLY A 38 -1.65 -23.24 -1.42
CA GLY A 38 -2.45 -22.56 -0.41
C GLY A 38 -3.33 -21.45 -1.00
N ALA A 39 -4.18 -20.88 -0.14
CA ALA A 39 -5.12 -19.83 -0.53
C ALA A 39 -4.96 -18.59 0.35
N GLY A 40 -4.90 -17.43 -0.28
CA GLY A 40 -4.72 -16.14 0.37
C GLY A 40 -4.28 -15.09 -0.63
N ILE A 41 -4.00 -13.88 -0.15
CA ILE A 41 -3.32 -12.87 -0.94
C ILE A 41 -1.81 -12.97 -0.73
N TRP A 42 -1.05 -12.64 -1.77
CA TRP A 42 0.40 -12.68 -1.77
C TRP A 42 0.95 -11.30 -2.10
N GLY A 43 1.72 -10.70 -1.21
CA GLY A 43 2.53 -9.52 -1.52
C GLY A 43 3.81 -9.96 -2.22
N VAL A 44 3.91 -9.74 -3.54
CA VAL A 44 5.11 -10.10 -4.31
C VAL A 44 5.82 -8.83 -4.74
N GLU A 45 7.08 -8.68 -4.35
CA GLU A 45 7.88 -7.50 -4.65
C GLU A 45 8.90 -7.77 -5.75
N PHE A 46 9.06 -6.80 -6.64
CA PHE A 46 9.98 -6.84 -7.77
C PHE A 46 10.83 -5.58 -7.85
N PHE A 47 12.06 -5.74 -8.28
CA PHE A 47 12.88 -4.64 -8.81
C PHE A 47 12.70 -4.56 -10.33
N LEU A 48 12.48 -3.35 -10.82
CA LEU A 48 12.40 -3.07 -12.25
C LEU A 48 13.65 -2.29 -12.66
N SER A 49 14.38 -2.81 -13.62
CA SER A 49 15.55 -2.16 -14.22
C SER A 49 15.27 -1.84 -15.69
N ASN A 50 15.55 -0.61 -16.10
CA ASN A 50 15.42 -0.22 -17.51
C ASN A 50 16.40 -0.98 -18.44
N GLU A 51 17.52 -1.43 -17.88
CA GLU A 51 18.57 -2.11 -18.66
C GLU A 51 18.45 -3.64 -18.62
N ASN A 52 17.98 -4.18 -17.49
CA ASN A 52 18.10 -5.61 -17.21
C ASN A 52 16.75 -6.32 -16.96
N GLY A 53 15.61 -5.61 -17.05
CA GLY A 53 14.28 -6.21 -16.91
C GLY A 53 13.78 -6.32 -15.46
N VAL A 54 13.07 -7.40 -15.15
CA VAL A 54 12.35 -7.62 -13.89
C VAL A 54 13.10 -8.62 -13.01
N TYR A 55 13.27 -8.28 -11.74
CA TYR A 55 13.88 -9.15 -10.73
C TYR A 55 12.93 -9.40 -9.57
N PHE A 56 12.69 -10.66 -9.26
CA PHE A 56 11.99 -11.04 -8.04
C PHE A 56 12.82 -10.61 -6.80
N SER A 57 12.17 -9.98 -5.84
CA SER A 57 12.78 -9.55 -4.58
C SER A 57 12.34 -10.45 -3.43
N GLU A 58 11.07 -10.34 -3.04
CA GLU A 58 10.52 -11.13 -1.95
C GLU A 58 9.04 -11.45 -2.14
N LEU A 59 8.55 -12.38 -1.32
CA LEU A 59 7.14 -12.73 -1.24
C LEU A 59 6.69 -12.78 0.22
N SER A 60 5.55 -12.16 0.49
CA SER A 60 4.86 -12.21 1.78
C SER A 60 3.50 -12.89 1.63
N PRO A 61 3.23 -14.02 2.32
CA PRO A 61 1.95 -14.76 2.19
C PRO A 61 0.86 -14.12 3.09
N ARG A 62 0.56 -12.87 2.87
CA ARG A 62 -0.37 -12.05 3.66
C ARG A 62 -0.68 -10.73 2.94
N PRO A 63 -1.74 -9.98 3.35
CA PRO A 63 -1.86 -8.58 2.99
C PRO A 63 -0.57 -7.81 3.30
N HIS A 64 -0.18 -6.90 2.42
CA HIS A 64 1.10 -6.21 2.47
C HIS A 64 0.91 -4.69 2.52
N ASP A 65 1.80 -3.98 3.21
CA ASP A 65 1.71 -2.52 3.38
C ASP A 65 1.62 -1.77 2.05
N THR A 66 2.25 -2.29 0.98
CA THR A 66 2.16 -1.70 -0.37
C THR A 66 0.76 -1.81 -0.98
N GLY A 67 -0.01 -2.83 -0.59
CA GLY A 67 -1.39 -3.05 -1.02
C GLY A 67 -2.41 -2.15 -0.31
N MET A 68 -2.03 -1.45 0.77
CA MET A 68 -2.96 -0.56 1.49
C MET A 68 -3.52 0.57 0.63
N VAL A 69 -2.88 0.91 -0.49
CA VAL A 69 -3.43 1.84 -1.49
C VAL A 69 -4.82 1.41 -1.98
N THR A 70 -5.12 0.10 -1.96
CA THR A 70 -6.43 -0.43 -2.35
C THR A 70 -7.55 -0.01 -1.40
N LEU A 71 -7.23 0.40 -0.15
CA LEU A 71 -8.20 0.99 0.79
C LEU A 71 -8.73 2.36 0.34
N ALA A 72 -8.08 2.99 -0.63
CA ALA A 72 -8.60 4.18 -1.30
C ALA A 72 -9.69 3.87 -2.34
N GLY A 73 -10.10 2.59 -2.49
CA GLY A 73 -11.06 2.16 -3.49
C GLY A 73 -10.49 2.24 -4.91
N THR A 74 -9.21 1.97 -5.08
CA THR A 74 -8.55 1.91 -6.39
C THR A 74 -9.02 0.71 -7.21
N GLN A 75 -9.54 -0.30 -6.53
CA GLN A 75 -10.11 -1.53 -7.10
C GLN A 75 -11.50 -1.77 -6.53
N ASN A 76 -12.29 -2.58 -7.23
CA ASN A 76 -13.61 -3.04 -6.74
C ASN A 76 -13.55 -3.89 -5.47
N LEU A 77 -12.40 -4.53 -5.19
CA LEU A 77 -12.10 -5.25 -3.94
C LEU A 77 -10.72 -4.85 -3.43
N ASN A 78 -10.61 -4.47 -2.16
CA ASN A 78 -9.31 -4.18 -1.56
C ASN A 78 -8.56 -5.45 -1.16
N GLU A 79 -7.28 -5.33 -0.80
CA GLU A 79 -6.42 -6.46 -0.46
C GLU A 79 -6.97 -7.34 0.68
N PHE A 80 -7.63 -6.74 1.68
CA PHE A 80 -8.18 -7.48 2.81
C PHE A 80 -9.43 -8.27 2.43
N GLU A 81 -10.31 -7.68 1.62
CA GLU A 81 -11.49 -8.37 1.06
C GLU A 81 -11.07 -9.54 0.18
N LEU A 82 -10.06 -9.35 -0.67
CA LEU A 82 -9.49 -10.41 -1.49
C LEU A 82 -8.90 -11.53 -0.64
N HIS A 83 -8.14 -11.19 0.41
CA HIS A 83 -7.58 -12.17 1.34
C HIS A 83 -8.67 -12.97 2.04
N CYS A 84 -9.68 -12.30 2.60
CA CYS A 84 -10.80 -12.97 3.25
C CYS A 84 -11.54 -13.93 2.31
N ARG A 85 -11.83 -13.49 1.07
CA ARG A 85 -12.47 -14.35 0.08
C ARG A 85 -11.63 -15.57 -0.27
N ALA A 86 -10.34 -15.38 -0.50
CA ALA A 86 -9.43 -16.47 -0.83
C ALA A 86 -9.34 -17.51 0.30
N VAL A 87 -9.17 -17.08 1.56
CA VAL A 87 -9.06 -17.96 2.72
C VAL A 87 -10.36 -18.70 3.00
N LEU A 88 -11.51 -18.08 2.77
CA LEU A 88 -12.83 -18.68 2.97
C LEU A 88 -13.33 -19.49 1.77
N GLY A 89 -12.58 -19.54 0.67
CA GLY A 89 -13.01 -20.20 -0.57
C GLY A 89 -14.20 -19.53 -1.25
N LEU A 90 -14.39 -18.21 -1.03
CA LEU A 90 -15.48 -17.45 -1.65
C LEU A 90 -15.11 -17.05 -3.08
N PRO A 91 -16.10 -16.90 -3.97
CA PRO A 91 -15.84 -16.44 -5.33
C PRO A 91 -15.16 -15.07 -5.37
N ILE A 92 -14.16 -14.95 -6.21
CA ILE A 92 -13.49 -13.67 -6.53
C ILE A 92 -13.90 -13.33 -7.96
N PRO A 93 -14.67 -12.24 -8.18
CA PRO A 93 -15.02 -11.78 -9.51
C PRO A 93 -13.82 -11.16 -10.21
N GLU A 94 -13.99 -10.68 -11.43
CA GLU A 94 -13.00 -9.87 -12.10
C GLU A 94 -12.60 -8.68 -11.21
N ILE A 95 -11.29 -8.46 -11.09
CA ILE A 95 -10.73 -7.32 -10.35
C ILE A 95 -10.56 -6.16 -11.31
N THR A 96 -11.29 -5.08 -11.07
CA THR A 96 -11.29 -3.89 -11.91
C THR A 96 -10.62 -2.72 -11.20
N GLN A 97 -9.87 -1.91 -11.95
CA GLN A 97 -9.32 -0.67 -11.44
C GLN A 97 -10.34 0.46 -11.61
N GLU A 98 -10.83 0.99 -10.48
CA GLU A 98 -11.90 1.97 -10.44
C GLU A 98 -11.38 3.42 -10.48
N ARG A 99 -10.23 3.68 -9.85
CA ARG A 99 -9.63 5.01 -9.72
C ARG A 99 -8.14 4.93 -9.40
N MET A 100 -7.48 6.07 -9.52
CA MET A 100 -6.09 6.21 -9.07
C MET A 100 -6.06 6.39 -7.56
N GLY A 101 -5.00 5.89 -6.92
CA GLY A 101 -4.78 6.07 -5.49
C GLY A 101 -3.31 6.22 -5.12
N ALA A 102 -3.09 6.83 -3.98
CA ALA A 102 -1.80 6.91 -3.31
C ALA A 102 -1.95 6.63 -1.83
N SER A 103 -0.89 6.12 -1.21
CA SER A 103 -0.79 5.96 0.23
C SER A 103 0.53 6.54 0.73
N ALA A 104 0.52 7.11 1.94
CA ALA A 104 1.70 7.64 2.59
C ALA A 104 1.70 7.22 4.06
N VAL A 105 2.84 6.71 4.54
CA VAL A 105 2.98 6.18 5.90
C VAL A 105 3.12 7.29 6.93
N ILE A 106 2.55 7.06 8.13
CA ILE A 106 2.77 7.87 9.33
C ILE A 106 3.80 7.15 10.19
N LEU A 107 4.90 7.82 10.48
CA LEU A 107 6.02 7.26 11.25
C LEU A 107 6.07 7.87 12.65
N SER A 108 6.43 7.05 13.63
CA SER A 108 6.74 7.56 14.97
C SER A 108 8.13 8.21 14.99
N PRO A 109 8.25 9.45 15.49
CA PRO A 109 9.54 10.09 15.73
C PRO A 109 10.21 9.63 17.04
N ILE A 110 9.47 8.92 17.90
CA ILE A 110 9.90 8.55 19.25
C ILE A 110 9.87 7.04 19.49
N ALA A 111 10.59 6.60 20.52
CA ALA A 111 10.49 5.26 21.08
C ALA A 111 9.89 5.34 22.49
N SER A 112 8.79 4.61 22.72
CA SER A 112 8.14 4.51 24.03
C SER A 112 7.55 3.10 24.17
N LYS A 113 7.50 2.59 25.40
CA LYS A 113 6.79 1.35 25.75
C LYS A 113 5.32 1.60 26.09
N GLU A 114 4.94 2.84 26.24
CA GLU A 114 3.54 3.23 26.49
C GLU A 114 2.73 3.28 25.18
N ALA A 115 1.42 3.22 25.32
CA ALA A 115 0.51 3.35 24.19
C ALA A 115 0.70 4.73 23.54
N PRO A 116 0.79 4.79 22.20
CA PRO A 116 0.95 6.05 21.49
C PRO A 116 -0.32 6.89 21.54
N ASN A 117 -0.13 8.19 21.58
CA ASN A 117 -1.17 9.18 21.31
C ASN A 117 -0.97 9.79 19.92
N TYR A 118 -2.05 10.38 19.38
CA TYR A 118 -2.04 10.99 18.06
C TYR A 118 -2.66 12.39 18.15
N ARG A 119 -2.26 13.29 17.25
CA ARG A 119 -2.92 14.58 17.05
C ARG A 119 -2.80 14.97 15.58
N GLY A 120 -3.66 15.88 15.13
CA GLY A 120 -3.71 16.36 13.75
C GLY A 120 -4.63 15.55 12.84
N GLU A 121 -5.38 14.60 13.38
CA GLU A 121 -6.35 13.79 12.62
C GLU A 121 -7.41 14.67 11.96
N GLU A 122 -7.86 15.73 12.66
CA GLU A 122 -8.81 16.70 12.13
C GLU A 122 -8.26 17.46 10.93
N GLU A 123 -6.96 17.66 10.85
CA GLU A 123 -6.33 18.30 9.69
C GLU A 123 -6.40 17.38 8.46
N VAL A 124 -6.21 16.07 8.65
CA VAL A 124 -6.37 15.08 7.57
C VAL A 124 -7.82 15.06 7.05
N CYS A 125 -8.79 15.22 7.94
CA CYS A 125 -10.21 15.23 7.58
C CYS A 125 -10.61 16.42 6.68
N LYS A 126 -9.79 17.46 6.58
CA LYS A 126 -10.02 18.60 5.66
C LYS A 126 -9.67 18.26 4.20
N TYR A 127 -8.91 17.21 3.96
CA TYR A 127 -8.56 16.79 2.59
C TYR A 127 -9.68 15.93 1.97
N THR A 128 -10.22 16.37 0.85
CA THR A 128 -11.21 15.60 0.10
C THR A 128 -10.61 14.30 -0.44
N ASN A 129 -11.42 13.24 -0.51
CA ASN A 129 -11.02 11.93 -1.06
C ASN A 129 -9.79 11.35 -0.35
N THR A 130 -9.68 11.58 0.95
CA THR A 130 -8.53 11.19 1.78
C THR A 130 -9.02 10.53 3.05
N TYR A 131 -8.37 9.43 3.44
CA TYR A 131 -8.72 8.64 4.61
C TYR A 131 -7.50 8.35 5.46
N LEU A 132 -7.67 8.42 6.78
CA LEU A 132 -6.67 8.04 7.77
C LEU A 132 -6.93 6.61 8.27
N ARG A 133 -5.86 5.84 8.46
CA ARG A 133 -5.88 4.54 9.12
C ARG A 133 -4.77 4.49 10.17
N ILE A 134 -5.14 4.38 11.43
CA ILE A 134 -4.23 4.16 12.56
C ILE A 134 -4.09 2.66 12.79
N PHE A 135 -2.86 2.18 12.96
CA PHE A 135 -2.59 0.74 13.05
C PHE A 135 -2.83 0.15 14.45
N GLY A 136 -3.11 0.96 15.47
CA GLY A 136 -3.37 0.48 16.83
C GLY A 136 -2.19 -0.25 17.49
N LYS A 137 -0.96 0.09 17.14
CA LYS A 137 0.22 -0.55 17.72
C LYS A 137 0.39 -0.15 19.18
N PRO A 138 0.71 -1.09 20.10
CA PRO A 138 0.68 -0.85 21.54
C PRO A 138 1.86 -0.02 22.06
N TYR A 139 2.91 0.18 21.27
CA TYR A 139 4.10 0.97 21.63
C TYR A 139 4.77 1.53 20.38
N THR A 140 5.68 2.49 20.57
CA THR A 140 6.42 3.13 19.47
C THR A 140 7.89 2.72 19.44
N LYS A 141 8.48 2.84 18.25
CA LYS A 141 9.93 2.88 18.00
C LYS A 141 10.18 3.96 16.96
N VAL A 142 11.34 4.58 16.98
CA VAL A 142 11.72 5.53 15.94
C VAL A 142 11.55 4.88 14.56
N ASN A 143 10.92 5.60 13.63
CA ASN A 143 10.55 5.15 12.29
C ASN A 143 9.55 3.97 12.24
N ARG A 144 8.95 3.56 13.35
CA ARG A 144 7.87 2.57 13.30
C ARG A 144 6.67 3.13 12.57
N ARG A 145 6.14 2.38 11.62
CA ARG A 145 4.90 2.71 10.89
C ARG A 145 3.72 2.58 11.83
N MET A 146 3.04 3.70 12.10
CA MET A 146 1.96 3.81 13.08
C MET A 146 0.59 3.98 12.45
N GLY A 147 0.56 4.35 11.18
CA GLY A 147 -0.64 4.55 10.40
C GLY A 147 -0.33 4.82 8.94
N VAL A 148 -1.37 5.00 8.16
CA VAL A 148 -1.28 5.37 6.75
C VAL A 148 -2.38 6.36 6.40
N VAL A 149 -2.08 7.33 5.57
CA VAL A 149 -3.07 8.10 4.84
C VAL A 149 -3.19 7.50 3.45
N VAL A 150 -4.42 7.37 2.97
CA VAL A 150 -4.72 6.94 1.60
C VAL A 150 -5.59 7.99 0.92
N SER A 151 -5.28 8.33 -0.32
CA SER A 151 -6.03 9.31 -1.11
C SER A 151 -6.35 8.74 -2.48
N TYR A 152 -7.45 9.21 -3.10
CA TYR A 152 -7.79 8.83 -4.47
C TYR A 152 -8.13 10.04 -5.34
N ALA A 153 -8.06 9.80 -6.65
CA ALA A 153 -8.50 10.72 -7.70
C ALA A 153 -9.09 9.93 -8.90
N PRO A 154 -9.88 10.54 -9.77
CA PRO A 154 -10.33 9.91 -11.02
C PRO A 154 -9.16 9.41 -11.85
N ASN A 155 -9.39 8.35 -12.65
CA ASN A 155 -8.41 7.87 -13.60
C ASN A 155 -8.02 8.99 -14.59
N GLY A 156 -6.71 9.07 -14.90
CA GLY A 156 -6.16 10.13 -15.74
C GLY A 156 -5.79 11.43 -15.02
N SER A 157 -5.99 11.50 -13.71
CA SER A 157 -5.49 12.62 -12.89
C SER A 157 -3.96 12.63 -12.81
N ASP A 158 -3.40 13.74 -12.35
CA ASP A 158 -1.96 13.84 -12.07
C ASP A 158 -1.58 12.97 -10.87
N LEU A 159 -0.81 11.92 -11.13
CA LEU A 159 -0.40 10.96 -10.10
C LEU A 159 0.58 11.57 -9.10
N ASP A 160 1.50 12.41 -9.55
CA ASP A 160 2.49 13.03 -8.66
C ASP A 160 1.81 14.06 -7.73
N ALA A 161 0.87 14.85 -8.23
CA ALA A 161 0.05 15.73 -7.41
C ALA A 161 -0.77 14.94 -6.36
N LEU A 162 -1.31 13.77 -6.73
CA LEU A 162 -2.03 12.89 -5.79
C LEU A 162 -1.10 12.33 -4.71
N ARG A 163 0.09 11.91 -5.07
CA ARG A 163 1.12 11.42 -4.13
C ARG A 163 1.56 12.53 -3.16
N ASP A 164 1.79 13.74 -3.67
CA ASP A 164 2.19 14.88 -2.84
C ASP A 164 1.09 15.28 -1.86
N LYS A 165 -0.17 15.33 -2.31
CA LYS A 165 -1.33 15.53 -1.45
C LYS A 165 -1.39 14.49 -0.32
N CYS A 166 -1.17 13.22 -0.65
CA CYS A 166 -1.23 12.13 0.32
C CYS A 166 -0.11 12.24 1.37
N LYS A 167 1.11 12.55 0.95
CA LYS A 167 2.26 12.81 1.84
C LYS A 167 2.03 14.04 2.73
N GLU A 168 1.51 15.11 2.16
CA GLU A 168 1.18 16.32 2.91
C GLU A 168 0.15 16.02 4.01
N ALA A 169 -0.94 15.32 3.67
CA ALA A 169 -1.96 14.93 4.64
C ALA A 169 -1.36 14.03 5.74
N ALA A 170 -0.51 13.05 5.38
CA ALA A 170 0.16 12.19 6.35
C ALA A 170 1.07 12.96 7.32
N SER A 171 1.72 14.04 6.84
CA SER A 171 2.60 14.89 7.65
C SER A 171 1.87 15.72 8.71
N LYS A 172 0.54 15.83 8.64
CA LYS A 172 -0.27 16.52 9.67
C LYS A 172 -0.45 15.69 10.92
N VAL A 173 -0.30 14.36 10.82
CA VAL A 173 -0.49 13.47 11.98
C VAL A 173 0.83 13.32 12.73
N GLU A 174 0.80 13.70 13.99
CA GLU A 174 1.92 13.53 14.90
C GLU A 174 1.64 12.36 15.85
N VAL A 175 2.69 11.58 16.13
CA VAL A 175 2.69 10.45 17.08
C VAL A 175 3.56 10.84 18.27
N TYR A 176 3.00 10.77 19.50
CA TYR A 176 3.69 11.19 20.73
C TYR A 176 3.34 10.30 21.93
#